data_45956061c0cb30530d57742f83031cb6
#
_entry.id   45956061c0cb30530d57742f83031cb6
#
_cell.length_a   1.000
_cell.length_b   1.000
_cell.length_c   1.000
_cell.angle_alpha   90.00
_cell.angle_beta   90.00
_cell.angle_gamma   90.00
#
_symmetry.space_group_name_H-M   'P 1'
#
loop_
_entity.id
_entity.type
_entity.pdbx_description
1 polymer ?
#
loop_
_entity_poly.entity_id
_entity_poly.type
_entity_poly.pdbx_seq_one_letter_code
_entity_poly.pdbx_strand_id
1 'polypeptide(L)'
;LLIWKCTADMIADAPWFGHGIGSFNAKYMDYQADFFESHPDGKWGLLADNVKHPFNEFLKICAEFGIVGLLSVCVGLWMIWRRFGQRWRRRFPLFVGLLGLLVCGLFSYPLSYPSIQVSACILLGMILRDGKCISLGNGFCKLGIGIVALLVLAGSCFWHWKEQEWWK
;
A
#
# COMPACT_ATOMS: atom_id res chain seq x y z
N LEU A 1 -10.28 -1.01 -16.94
CA LEU A 1 -9.62 -2.25 -17.43
C LEU A 1 -8.24 -1.96 -18.04
N LEU A 2 -8.04 -0.85 -18.80
CA LEU A 2 -6.74 -0.50 -19.39
C LEU A 2 -5.64 -0.37 -18.31
N ILE A 3 -5.91 0.37 -17.23
CA ILE A 3 -4.97 0.60 -16.13
C ILE A 3 -4.46 -0.72 -15.55
N TRP A 4 -5.35 -1.67 -15.32
CA TRP A 4 -4.97 -2.96 -14.76
C TRP A 4 -4.16 -3.82 -15.74
N LYS A 5 -4.41 -3.67 -17.05
CA LYS A 5 -3.67 -4.38 -18.08
C LYS A 5 -2.23 -3.87 -18.15
N CYS A 6 -2.02 -2.56 -18.28
CA CYS A 6 -0.68 -1.97 -18.26
C CYS A 6 0.04 -2.26 -16.92
N THR A 7 -0.69 -2.27 -15.78
CA THR A 7 -0.10 -2.64 -14.49
C THR A 7 0.31 -4.12 -14.47
N ALA A 8 -0.44 -5.01 -15.11
CA ALA A 8 -0.10 -6.43 -15.20
C ALA A 8 1.17 -6.64 -16.05
N ASP A 9 1.31 -5.92 -17.17
CA ASP A 9 2.51 -5.95 -18.00
C ASP A 9 3.72 -5.44 -17.19
N MET A 10 3.54 -4.37 -16.42
CA MET A 10 4.55 -3.84 -15.50
C MET A 10 4.98 -4.87 -14.44
N ILE A 11 4.03 -5.64 -13.88
CA ILE A 11 4.32 -6.71 -12.92
C ILE A 11 5.07 -7.87 -13.59
N ALA A 12 4.72 -8.19 -14.84
CA ALA A 12 5.36 -9.27 -15.59
C ALA A 12 6.84 -9.00 -15.86
N ASP A 13 7.23 -7.74 -16.06
CA ASP A 13 8.62 -7.35 -16.30
C ASP A 13 9.51 -7.45 -15.04
N ALA A 14 8.94 -7.23 -13.86
CA ALA A 14 9.68 -7.30 -12.61
C ALA A 14 8.91 -8.06 -11.51
N PRO A 15 8.69 -9.38 -11.65
CA PRO A 15 7.74 -10.12 -10.81
C PRO A 15 8.22 -10.29 -9.36
N TRP A 16 9.51 -10.41 -9.11
CA TRP A 16 10.03 -10.77 -7.78
C TRP A 16 10.10 -9.59 -6.82
N PHE A 17 10.75 -8.50 -7.23
CA PHE A 17 11.04 -7.34 -6.37
C PHE A 17 10.33 -6.08 -6.83
N GLY A 18 9.60 -6.13 -7.95
CA GLY A 18 8.96 -4.97 -8.54
C GLY A 18 9.95 -3.94 -9.08
N HIS A 19 9.45 -2.75 -9.38
CA HIS A 19 10.24 -1.67 -9.97
C HIS A 19 10.76 -0.65 -8.93
N GLY A 20 10.44 -0.82 -7.66
CA GLY A 20 10.78 0.10 -6.57
C GLY A 20 9.65 1.07 -6.20
N ILE A 21 9.82 1.74 -5.06
CA ILE A 21 8.83 2.68 -4.50
C ILE A 21 8.59 3.84 -5.47
N GLY A 22 7.32 4.16 -5.72
CA GLY A 22 6.93 5.28 -6.59
C GLY A 22 7.09 5.00 -8.09
N SER A 23 7.56 3.82 -8.46
CA SER A 23 7.80 3.46 -9.86
C SER A 23 6.51 3.38 -10.68
N PHE A 24 5.37 3.13 -10.05
CA PHE A 24 4.10 3.14 -10.75
C PHE A 24 3.88 4.49 -11.46
N ASN A 25 3.99 5.60 -10.73
CA ASN A 25 3.83 6.94 -11.33
C ASN A 25 4.87 7.27 -12.40
N ALA A 26 6.11 6.80 -12.21
CA ALA A 26 7.21 7.12 -13.10
C ALA A 26 7.16 6.35 -14.42
N LYS A 27 6.72 5.10 -14.40
CA LYS A 27 6.80 4.17 -15.54
C LYS A 27 5.46 3.85 -16.20
N TYR A 28 4.33 4.10 -15.52
CA TYR A 28 3.01 3.73 -16.03
C TYR A 28 2.74 4.31 -17.43
N MET A 29 3.17 5.56 -17.67
CA MET A 29 2.94 6.21 -18.97
C MET A 29 3.71 5.54 -20.11
N ASP A 30 4.89 4.97 -19.83
CA ASP A 30 5.69 4.24 -20.82
C ASP A 30 4.94 2.97 -21.23
N TYR A 31 4.47 2.18 -20.26
CA TYR A 31 3.67 0.97 -20.52
C TYR A 31 2.34 1.26 -21.21
N GLN A 32 1.74 2.43 -20.92
CA GLN A 32 0.53 2.87 -21.61
C GLN A 32 0.85 3.23 -23.07
N ALA A 33 1.98 3.89 -23.35
CA ALA A 33 2.41 4.22 -24.70
C ALA A 33 2.69 2.95 -25.52
N ASP A 34 3.43 1.99 -24.97
CA ASP A 34 3.72 0.69 -25.60
C ASP A 34 2.42 -0.09 -25.92
N PHE A 35 1.43 0.00 -25.00
CA PHE A 35 0.13 -0.62 -25.22
C PHE A 35 -0.60 0.01 -26.41
N PHE A 36 -0.56 1.34 -26.58
CA PHE A 36 -1.19 2.02 -27.70
C PHE A 36 -0.45 1.78 -29.02
N GLU A 37 0.87 1.70 -29.01
CA GLU A 37 1.64 1.34 -30.20
C GLU A 37 1.30 -0.05 -30.71
N SER A 38 1.06 -1.00 -29.80
CA SER A 38 0.66 -2.36 -30.14
C SER A 38 -0.80 -2.49 -30.56
N HIS A 39 -1.66 -1.49 -30.28
CA HIS A 39 -3.10 -1.50 -30.58
C HIS A 39 -3.57 -0.20 -31.22
N PRO A 40 -3.09 0.17 -32.43
CA PRO A 40 -3.35 1.47 -33.06
C PRO A 40 -4.83 1.69 -33.41
N ASP A 41 -5.59 0.62 -33.68
CA ASP A 41 -7.01 0.69 -34.06
C ASP A 41 -7.98 0.66 -32.88
N GLY A 42 -7.46 0.71 -31.66
CA GLY A 42 -8.24 0.59 -30.45
C GLY A 42 -8.98 1.87 -30.07
N LYS A 43 -10.25 1.74 -29.65
CA LYS A 43 -11.03 2.82 -29.00
C LYS A 43 -10.43 3.27 -27.65
N TRP A 44 -9.24 2.77 -27.30
CA TRP A 44 -8.56 2.98 -26.03
C TRP A 44 -7.91 4.36 -25.91
N GLY A 45 -7.64 5.03 -27.04
CA GLY A 45 -7.05 6.37 -27.04
C GLY A 45 -7.89 7.42 -26.30
N LEU A 46 -9.23 7.25 -26.27
CA LEU A 46 -10.13 8.10 -25.48
C LEU A 46 -10.07 7.85 -23.97
N LEU A 47 -9.47 6.73 -23.58
CA LEU A 47 -9.29 6.32 -22.17
C LEU A 47 -7.86 6.59 -21.69
N ALA A 48 -7.02 7.19 -22.55
CA ALA A 48 -5.68 7.62 -22.18
C ALA A 48 -5.79 8.75 -21.15
N ASP A 49 -5.35 8.48 -19.93
CA ASP A 49 -5.33 9.46 -18.85
C ASP A 49 -4.02 9.31 -18.07
N ASN A 50 -3.55 10.42 -17.50
CA ASN A 50 -2.38 10.42 -16.63
C ASN A 50 -2.77 9.87 -15.26
N VAL A 51 -2.76 8.54 -15.15
CA VAL A 51 -3.20 7.83 -13.95
C VAL A 51 -2.07 7.71 -12.96
N LYS A 52 -2.24 8.28 -11.78
CA LYS A 52 -1.27 8.24 -10.66
C LYS A 52 -1.37 6.96 -9.82
N HIS A 53 -2.50 6.27 -9.84
CA HIS A 53 -2.78 5.11 -9.01
C HIS A 53 -3.56 4.05 -9.79
N PRO A 54 -3.26 2.76 -9.62
CA PRO A 54 -3.95 1.67 -10.33
C PRO A 54 -5.36 1.39 -9.82
N PHE A 55 -5.90 2.20 -8.89
CA PHE A 55 -7.19 1.98 -8.21
C PHE A 55 -7.30 0.61 -7.51
N ASN A 56 -6.16 0.05 -7.15
CA ASN A 56 -6.03 -1.19 -6.40
C ASN A 56 -4.66 -1.20 -5.71
N GLU A 57 -4.65 -1.16 -4.38
CA GLU A 57 -3.41 -1.12 -3.58
C GLU A 57 -2.58 -2.40 -3.75
N PHE A 58 -3.22 -3.55 -3.93
CA PHE A 58 -2.51 -4.82 -4.09
C PHE A 58 -1.76 -4.87 -5.43
N LEU A 59 -2.37 -4.35 -6.51
CA LEU A 59 -1.68 -4.22 -7.79
C LEU A 59 -0.53 -3.23 -7.70
N LYS A 60 -0.70 -2.12 -6.98
CA LYS A 60 0.37 -1.16 -6.72
C LYS A 60 1.53 -1.81 -5.98
N ILE A 61 1.25 -2.55 -4.91
CA ILE A 61 2.26 -3.28 -4.14
C ILE A 61 2.98 -4.30 -5.04
N CYS A 62 2.27 -5.02 -5.91
CA CYS A 62 2.89 -5.95 -6.84
C CYS A 62 3.78 -5.24 -7.87
N ALA A 63 3.36 -4.09 -8.40
CA ALA A 63 4.14 -3.34 -9.37
C ALA A 63 5.41 -2.73 -8.74
N GLU A 64 5.31 -2.22 -7.51
CA GLU A 64 6.41 -1.54 -6.82
C GLU A 64 7.35 -2.49 -6.06
N PHE A 65 6.82 -3.54 -5.42
CA PHE A 65 7.58 -4.45 -4.54
C PHE A 65 7.56 -5.91 -4.99
N GLY A 66 6.87 -6.22 -6.08
CA GLY A 66 6.75 -7.57 -6.62
C GLY A 66 5.98 -8.54 -5.71
N ILE A 67 6.15 -9.81 -5.99
CA ILE A 67 5.57 -10.92 -5.22
C ILE A 67 6.10 -10.93 -3.77
N VAL A 68 7.35 -10.57 -3.56
CA VAL A 68 7.97 -10.52 -2.22
C VAL A 68 7.25 -9.49 -1.34
N GLY A 69 6.91 -8.32 -1.88
CA GLY A 69 6.12 -7.30 -1.19
C GLY A 69 4.71 -7.79 -0.84
N LEU A 70 4.03 -8.41 -1.81
CA LEU A 70 2.69 -8.96 -1.58
C LEU A 70 2.69 -10.06 -0.51
N LEU A 71 3.67 -10.99 -0.56
CA LEU A 71 3.82 -12.04 0.45
C LEU A 71 4.07 -11.46 1.84
N SER A 72 4.87 -10.40 1.95
CA SER A 72 5.12 -9.70 3.23
C SER A 72 3.82 -9.16 3.84
N VAL A 73 2.95 -8.56 3.01
CA VAL A 73 1.63 -8.09 3.44
C VAL A 73 0.74 -9.27 3.86
N CYS A 74 0.71 -10.35 3.09
CA CYS A 74 -0.07 -11.55 3.40
C CYS A 74 0.38 -12.19 4.74
N VAL A 75 1.69 -12.29 4.98
CA VAL A 75 2.25 -12.79 6.25
C VAL A 75 1.84 -11.88 7.41
N GLY A 76 1.92 -10.55 7.23
CA GLY A 76 1.47 -9.59 8.23
C GLY A 76 -0.02 -9.77 8.58
N LEU A 77 -0.87 -9.87 7.58
CA LEU A 77 -2.31 -10.10 7.75
C LEU A 77 -2.60 -11.45 8.43
N TRP A 78 -1.87 -12.50 8.05
CA TRP A 78 -1.99 -13.82 8.67
C TRP A 78 -1.58 -13.78 10.15
N MET A 79 -0.49 -13.09 10.50
CA MET A 79 -0.08 -12.92 11.90
C MET A 79 -1.14 -12.17 12.72
N ILE A 80 -1.75 -11.15 12.13
CA ILE A 80 -2.87 -10.41 12.74
C ILE A 80 -4.06 -11.35 12.93
N TRP A 81 -4.43 -12.10 11.90
CA TRP A 81 -5.53 -13.08 11.95
C TRP A 81 -5.36 -14.11 13.07
N ARG A 82 -4.16 -14.70 13.19
CA ARG A 82 -3.88 -15.67 14.27
C ARG A 82 -4.07 -15.09 15.68
N ARG A 83 -3.84 -13.81 15.87
CA ARG A 83 -4.05 -13.15 17.17
C ARG A 83 -5.52 -12.86 17.46
N PHE A 84 -6.37 -12.80 16.45
CA PHE A 84 -7.80 -12.53 16.60
C PHE A 84 -8.55 -13.63 17.37
N GLY A 85 -8.23 -14.89 17.12
CA GLY A 85 -8.95 -16.04 17.68
C GLY A 85 -8.98 -16.09 19.20
N GLN A 86 -8.05 -15.44 19.90
CA GLN A 86 -7.93 -15.51 21.35
C GLN A 86 -8.89 -14.58 22.12
N ARG A 87 -9.41 -13.50 21.49
CA ARG A 87 -10.30 -12.51 22.16
C ARG A 87 -11.30 -11.90 21.18
N TRP A 88 -11.99 -12.73 20.41
CA TRP A 88 -12.88 -12.34 19.32
C TRP A 88 -13.87 -11.20 19.67
N ARG A 89 -14.65 -11.35 20.73
CA ARG A 89 -15.70 -10.38 21.08
C ARG A 89 -15.20 -8.96 21.28
N ARG A 90 -14.01 -8.80 21.87
CA ARG A 90 -13.46 -7.47 22.21
C ARG A 90 -12.78 -6.80 21.02
N ARG A 91 -12.33 -7.58 20.04
CA ARG A 91 -11.56 -7.11 18.88
C ARG A 91 -12.39 -7.05 17.60
N PHE A 92 -13.62 -7.51 17.65
CA PHE A 92 -14.51 -7.54 16.48
C PHE A 92 -14.62 -6.18 15.78
N PRO A 93 -14.83 -5.02 16.47
CA PRO A 93 -14.89 -3.73 15.81
C PRO A 93 -13.59 -3.35 15.08
N LEU A 94 -12.43 -3.68 15.67
CA LEU A 94 -11.12 -3.42 15.06
C LEU A 94 -10.91 -4.27 13.80
N PHE A 95 -11.38 -5.50 13.84
CA PHE A 95 -11.36 -6.39 12.68
C PHE A 95 -12.23 -5.87 11.54
N VAL A 96 -13.43 -5.41 11.84
CA VAL A 96 -14.32 -4.81 10.83
C VAL A 96 -13.66 -3.57 10.21
N GLY A 97 -13.01 -2.73 11.01
CA GLY A 97 -12.25 -1.59 10.51
C GLY A 97 -11.11 -1.99 9.58
N LEU A 98 -10.33 -3.01 9.95
CA LEU A 98 -9.24 -3.53 9.10
C LEU A 98 -9.79 -4.15 7.81
N LEU A 99 -10.86 -4.94 7.90
CA LEU A 99 -11.52 -5.52 6.74
C LEU A 99 -12.05 -4.43 5.80
N GLY A 100 -12.65 -3.37 6.34
CA GLY A 100 -13.09 -2.23 5.57
C GLY A 100 -11.96 -1.56 4.80
N LEU A 101 -10.79 -1.34 5.44
CA LEU A 101 -9.59 -0.82 4.78
C LEU A 101 -9.09 -1.74 3.66
N LEU A 102 -9.09 -3.06 3.88
CA LEU A 102 -8.67 -4.03 2.87
C LEU A 102 -9.62 -4.02 1.66
N VAL A 103 -10.93 -4.00 1.92
CA VAL A 103 -11.94 -3.92 0.85
C VAL A 103 -11.81 -2.61 0.08
N CYS A 104 -11.64 -1.48 0.76
CA CYS A 104 -11.37 -0.21 0.09
C CYS A 104 -10.09 -0.26 -0.76
N GLY A 105 -9.04 -0.93 -0.28
CA GLY A 105 -7.79 -1.11 -1.01
C GLY A 105 -7.91 -1.94 -2.29
N LEU A 106 -8.94 -2.79 -2.41
CA LEU A 106 -9.21 -3.55 -3.64
C LEU A 106 -9.77 -2.68 -4.78
N PHE A 107 -10.47 -1.60 -4.46
CA PHE A 107 -11.18 -0.77 -5.45
C PHE A 107 -10.72 0.69 -5.45
N SER A 108 -9.79 1.05 -4.57
CA SER A 108 -9.30 2.41 -4.41
C SER A 108 -7.84 2.40 -3.92
N TYR A 109 -7.33 3.57 -3.56
CA TYR A 109 -5.96 3.78 -3.06
C TYR A 109 -5.95 4.48 -1.68
N PRO A 110 -6.60 3.89 -0.65
CA PRO A 110 -6.75 4.52 0.66
C PRO A 110 -5.40 4.82 1.32
N LEU A 111 -4.39 3.98 1.12
CA LEU A 111 -3.06 4.16 1.70
C LEU A 111 -2.25 5.29 1.06
N SER A 112 -2.74 5.91 -0.01
CA SER A 112 -2.13 7.11 -0.57
C SER A 112 -2.46 8.39 0.22
N TYR A 113 -3.44 8.33 1.15
CA TYR A 113 -3.82 9.47 1.98
C TYR A 113 -3.20 9.38 3.38
N PRO A 114 -2.41 10.40 3.82
CA PRO A 114 -1.74 10.37 5.13
C PRO A 114 -2.69 10.18 6.32
N SER A 115 -3.89 10.76 6.26
CA SER A 115 -4.92 10.61 7.31
C SER A 115 -5.36 9.15 7.48
N ILE A 116 -5.48 8.42 6.39
CA ILE A 116 -5.86 7.00 6.41
C ILE A 116 -4.68 6.14 6.86
N GLN A 117 -3.44 6.49 6.47
CA GLN A 117 -2.24 5.81 6.96
C GLN A 117 -2.13 5.90 8.49
N VAL A 118 -2.32 7.11 9.06
CA VAL A 118 -2.32 7.31 10.52
C VAL A 118 -3.43 6.49 11.18
N SER A 119 -4.64 6.52 10.63
CA SER A 119 -5.77 5.73 11.14
C SER A 119 -5.49 4.22 11.09
N ALA A 120 -4.89 3.74 10.01
CA ALA A 120 -4.47 2.34 9.86
C ALA A 120 -3.39 1.96 10.89
N CYS A 121 -2.40 2.83 11.13
CA CYS A 121 -1.37 2.62 12.15
C CYS A 121 -1.96 2.54 13.57
N ILE A 122 -2.91 3.42 13.89
CA ILE A 122 -3.61 3.40 15.19
C ILE A 122 -4.41 2.08 15.32
N LEU A 123 -5.15 1.70 14.30
CA LEU A 123 -5.94 0.47 14.26
C LEU A 123 -5.06 -0.76 14.48
N LEU A 124 -3.94 -0.86 13.75
CA LEU A 124 -2.95 -1.93 13.90
C LEU A 124 -2.33 -1.94 15.30
N GLY A 125 -1.96 -0.77 15.83
CA GLY A 125 -1.44 -0.61 17.18
C GLY A 125 -2.42 -1.10 18.25
N MET A 126 -3.70 -0.80 18.11
CA MET A 126 -4.76 -1.30 19.00
C MET A 126 -4.93 -2.81 18.92
N ILE A 127 -4.86 -3.39 17.71
CA ILE A 127 -4.92 -4.84 17.50
C ILE A 127 -3.72 -5.55 18.15
N LEU A 128 -2.54 -4.97 18.06
CA LEU A 128 -1.29 -5.55 18.54
C LEU A 128 -1.06 -5.35 20.04
N ARG A 129 -1.69 -4.34 20.65
CA ARG A 129 -1.51 -3.93 22.06
C ARG A 129 -1.67 -5.08 23.06
N ASP A 130 -2.61 -5.97 22.85
CA ASP A 130 -2.94 -7.06 23.79
C ASP A 130 -2.10 -8.34 23.56
N GLY A 131 -1.15 -8.32 22.61
CA GLY A 131 -0.16 -9.39 22.52
C GLY A 131 0.76 -9.35 23.76
N LYS A 132 1.33 -10.50 24.17
CA LYS A 132 2.47 -10.48 25.07
C LYS A 132 3.51 -9.61 24.40
N CYS A 133 3.64 -8.34 24.86
CA CYS A 133 4.76 -7.53 24.46
C CYS A 133 6.01 -8.35 24.70
N ILE A 134 6.86 -8.51 23.72
CA ILE A 134 8.26 -8.75 23.94
C ILE A 134 8.62 -7.66 24.96
N SER A 135 8.94 -8.06 26.19
CA SER A 135 9.40 -7.15 27.22
C SER A 135 10.72 -6.57 26.71
N LEU A 136 10.61 -5.50 25.91
CA LEU A 136 11.73 -4.66 25.56
C LEU A 136 12.12 -3.96 26.86
N GLY A 137 13.07 -4.56 27.55
CA GLY A 137 13.44 -4.27 28.94
C GLY A 137 13.96 -2.87 29.20
N ASN A 138 14.11 -2.00 28.21
CA ASN A 138 14.63 -0.65 28.41
C ASN A 138 13.70 0.38 27.76
N GLY A 139 13.35 1.42 28.53
CA GLY A 139 12.59 2.58 28.05
C GLY A 139 13.17 3.23 26.78
N PHE A 140 14.48 3.14 26.58
CA PHE A 140 15.18 3.55 25.36
C PHE A 140 14.71 2.84 24.10
N CYS A 141 14.39 1.56 24.16
CA CYS A 141 13.93 0.80 23.01
C CYS A 141 12.51 1.21 22.58
N LYS A 142 11.65 1.53 23.55
CA LYS A 142 10.28 2.04 23.29
C LYS A 142 10.33 3.44 22.68
N LEU A 143 11.23 4.28 23.19
CA LEU A 143 11.47 5.63 22.68
C LEU A 143 12.02 5.56 21.23
N GLY A 144 13.00 4.68 20.98
CA GLY A 144 13.56 4.47 19.63
C GLY A 144 12.53 4.05 18.60
N ILE A 145 11.65 3.10 18.94
CA ILE A 145 10.56 2.66 18.05
C ILE A 145 9.56 3.81 17.79
N GLY A 146 9.23 4.59 18.82
CA GLY A 146 8.37 5.76 18.68
C GLY A 146 8.98 6.83 17.75
N ILE A 147 10.27 7.11 17.89
CA ILE A 147 11.00 8.06 17.04
C ILE A 147 11.03 7.56 15.58
N VAL A 148 11.35 6.29 15.35
CA VAL A 148 11.35 5.71 14.00
C VAL A 148 9.97 5.79 13.36
N ALA A 149 8.90 5.46 14.10
CA ALA A 149 7.53 5.59 13.60
C ALA A 149 7.17 7.04 13.25
N LEU A 150 7.58 8.01 14.09
CA LEU A 150 7.40 9.45 13.83
C LEU A 150 8.18 9.90 12.58
N LEU A 151 9.42 9.46 12.42
CA LEU A 151 10.24 9.77 11.24
C LEU A 151 9.66 9.21 9.96
N VAL A 152 9.12 7.98 9.99
CA VAL A 152 8.44 7.37 8.84
C VAL A 152 7.18 8.15 8.48
N LEU A 153 6.37 8.55 9.48
CA LEU A 153 5.18 9.36 9.25
C LEU A 153 5.53 10.76 8.73
N ALA A 154 6.53 11.42 9.31
CA ALA A 154 7.00 12.73 8.87
C ALA A 154 7.57 12.65 7.44
N GLY A 155 8.36 11.61 7.13
CA GLY A 155 8.88 11.36 5.78
C GLY A 155 7.76 11.13 4.76
N SER A 156 6.74 10.36 5.11
CA SER A 156 5.55 10.13 4.28
C SER A 156 4.77 11.43 4.02
N CYS A 157 4.54 12.24 5.06
CA CYS A 157 3.88 13.54 4.92
C CYS A 157 4.70 14.53 4.07
N PHE A 158 6.02 14.56 4.27
CA PHE A 158 6.93 15.41 3.50
C PHE A 158 6.97 15.00 2.03
N TRP A 159 7.00 13.69 1.75
CA TRP A 159 6.94 13.18 0.38
C TRP A 159 5.65 13.59 -0.32
N HIS A 160 4.50 13.42 0.32
CA HIS A 160 3.21 13.84 -0.23
C HIS A 160 3.12 15.35 -0.45
N TRP A 161 3.66 16.15 0.48
CA TRP A 161 3.71 17.61 0.32
C TRP A 161 4.56 18.01 -0.89
N LYS A 162 5.74 17.41 -1.04
CA LYS A 162 6.63 17.64 -2.16
C LYS A 162 6.02 17.21 -3.50
N GLU A 163 5.29 16.10 -3.52
CA GLU A 163 4.58 15.62 -4.71
C GLU A 163 3.51 16.63 -5.19
N GLN A 164 2.86 17.34 -4.28
CA GLN A 164 1.89 18.38 -4.61
C GLN A 164 2.55 19.67 -5.18
N GLU A 165 3.77 19.99 -4.79
CA GLU A 165 4.49 21.16 -5.31
C GLU A 165 4.96 21.00 -6.77
N TRP A 166 5.24 19.78 -7.21
CA TRP A 166 5.66 19.51 -8.59
C TRP A 166 4.54 19.69 -9.63
N TRP A 167 3.30 19.90 -9.17
CA TRP A 167 2.12 20.03 -10.02
C TRP A 167 1.49 21.42 -10.03
N LYS A 168 2.13 22.40 -9.39
CA LYS A 168 1.81 23.83 -9.53
C LYS A 168 2.67 24.49 -10.59
#